data_d5459a4682a6d6c8fca10862292e30c6
#
_entry.id   d5459a4682a6d6c8fca10862292e30c6
#
_cell.length_a   1.000
_cell.length_b   1.000
_cell.length_c   1.000
_cell.angle_alpha   90.00
_cell.angle_beta   90.00
_cell.angle_gamma   90.00
#
_symmetry.space_group_name_H-M   'P 1'
#
loop_
_entity.id
_entity.type
_entity.pdbx_description
1 polymer ?
#
loop_
_entity_poly.entity_id
_entity_poly.type
_entity_poly.pdbx_seq_one_letter_code
_entity_poly.pdbx_strand_id
1 'polypeptide(L)'
;VTHHIPAGVFFGVKSIIGPGCVVNLEQFFKEIEELEAGGIDVEGNLFIATNTHIITPEHLREDQEDTKIGTTKRGNGPAYRDKYGRRGIRAESVPALAPYLIDIYHELHSNLNAEVLCEGAQGFGLDVDWGDYPYVTSSHCTTAGALLNGIPPQSVRKVYGVAKAYETYVGAKKFEGDEKVFAQIRDVGDEYGATTGRPRQCNWMNISLMKKGANINGVTDLVINKVDVMREVNSWAIRYGDDSSMISRFTIEQDWKDYIQFYFKDVDVVFSESPERI
;
A
#
# COMPACT_ATOMS: atom_id res chain seq x y z
N VAL A 1 -11.82 -1.18 -9.40
CA VAL A 1 -10.65 -1.22 -8.48
C VAL A 1 -9.77 -2.38 -8.90
N THR A 2 -8.50 -2.10 -9.21
CA THR A 2 -7.48 -3.11 -9.52
C THR A 2 -6.71 -3.52 -8.26
N HIS A 3 -6.17 -4.74 -8.27
CA HIS A 3 -5.38 -5.29 -7.15
C HIS A 3 -3.96 -5.68 -7.57
N HIS A 4 -3.80 -6.07 -8.82
CA HIS A 4 -2.51 -6.43 -9.41
C HIS A 4 -2.05 -5.39 -10.42
N ILE A 5 -2.97 -4.83 -11.19
CA ILE A 5 -2.65 -3.91 -12.26
C ILE A 5 -2.35 -2.52 -11.69
N PRO A 6 -1.14 -1.97 -11.95
CA PRO A 6 -0.75 -0.65 -11.47
C PRO A 6 -1.64 0.46 -12.03
N ALA A 7 -1.80 1.55 -11.25
CA ALA A 7 -2.66 2.67 -11.61
C ALA A 7 -2.23 3.41 -12.89
N GLY A 8 -0.99 3.28 -13.32
CA GLY A 8 -0.46 3.90 -14.54
C GLY A 8 -1.22 3.56 -15.81
N VAL A 9 -1.86 2.37 -15.89
CA VAL A 9 -2.66 1.95 -17.06
C VAL A 9 -3.82 2.89 -17.36
N PHE A 10 -4.43 3.51 -16.34
CA PHE A 10 -5.53 4.46 -16.49
C PHE A 10 -5.10 5.76 -17.19
N PHE A 11 -3.81 6.02 -17.24
CA PHE A 11 -3.20 7.22 -17.81
C PHE A 11 -2.37 6.90 -19.07
N GLY A 12 -2.47 5.69 -19.60
CA GLY A 12 -1.66 5.25 -20.76
C GLY A 12 -0.16 5.18 -20.48
N VAL A 13 0.23 5.06 -19.20
CA VAL A 13 1.63 4.95 -18.78
C VAL A 13 2.03 3.48 -18.71
N LYS A 14 3.21 3.17 -19.25
CA LYS A 14 3.79 1.82 -19.15
C LYS A 14 3.84 1.39 -17.69
N SER A 15 3.19 0.28 -17.39
CA SER A 15 2.97 -0.24 -16.05
C SER A 15 3.56 -1.64 -15.92
N ILE A 16 4.41 -1.86 -14.93
CA ILE A 16 5.15 -3.10 -14.76
C ILE A 16 4.93 -3.65 -13.36
N ILE A 17 4.47 -4.90 -13.27
CA ILE A 17 4.46 -5.66 -12.02
C ILE A 17 5.85 -6.26 -11.84
N GLY A 18 6.60 -5.76 -10.88
CA GLY A 18 8.00 -6.10 -10.71
C GLY A 18 8.27 -7.35 -9.85
N PRO A 19 9.53 -7.82 -9.81
CA PRO A 19 9.92 -9.05 -9.11
C PRO A 19 9.75 -8.97 -7.59
N GLY A 20 9.55 -7.79 -7.02
CA GLY A 20 9.17 -7.61 -5.61
C GLY A 20 7.76 -8.12 -5.29
N CYS A 21 6.91 -8.28 -6.29
CA CYS A 21 5.51 -8.67 -6.18
C CYS A 21 5.28 -10.19 -6.29
N VAL A 22 4.03 -10.60 -6.03
CA VAL A 22 3.47 -11.92 -6.37
C VAL A 22 2.14 -11.72 -7.08
N VAL A 23 1.82 -12.54 -8.09
CA VAL A 23 0.67 -12.34 -8.98
C VAL A 23 -0.24 -13.54 -9.00
N ASN A 24 -1.54 -13.32 -8.76
CA ASN A 24 -2.59 -14.30 -9.01
C ASN A 24 -3.05 -14.18 -10.46
N LEU A 25 -2.92 -15.24 -11.24
CA LEU A 25 -3.23 -15.20 -12.68
C LEU A 25 -4.71 -14.98 -12.96
N GLU A 26 -5.59 -15.66 -12.22
CA GLU A 26 -7.03 -15.52 -12.40
C GLU A 26 -7.48 -14.07 -12.17
N GLN A 27 -7.02 -13.48 -11.07
CA GLN A 27 -7.32 -12.08 -10.75
C GLN A 27 -6.70 -11.12 -11.77
N PHE A 28 -5.47 -11.38 -12.22
CA PHE A 28 -4.78 -10.56 -13.22
C PHE A 28 -5.56 -10.50 -14.53
N PHE A 29 -5.95 -11.63 -15.08
CA PHE A 29 -6.72 -11.67 -16.33
C PHE A 29 -8.13 -11.11 -16.17
N LYS A 30 -8.78 -11.35 -15.03
CA LYS A 30 -10.07 -10.74 -14.73
C LYS A 30 -10.00 -9.22 -14.69
N GLU A 31 -8.95 -8.65 -14.09
CA GLU A 31 -8.76 -7.19 -14.07
C GLU A 31 -8.51 -6.62 -15.47
N ILE A 32 -7.81 -7.36 -16.35
CA ILE A 32 -7.66 -6.97 -17.76
C ILE A 32 -9.03 -6.91 -18.45
N GLU A 33 -9.83 -7.97 -18.35
CA GLU A 33 -11.17 -8.03 -18.93
C GLU A 33 -12.06 -6.87 -18.43
N GLU A 34 -12.03 -6.57 -17.13
CA GLU A 34 -12.79 -5.47 -16.54
C GLU A 34 -12.31 -4.09 -17.04
N LEU A 35 -11.00 -3.89 -17.22
CA LEU A 35 -10.43 -2.66 -17.75
C LEU A 35 -10.80 -2.45 -19.22
N GLU A 36 -10.64 -3.48 -20.05
CA GLU A 36 -10.99 -3.45 -21.47
C GLU A 36 -12.49 -3.20 -21.68
N ALA A 37 -13.35 -3.86 -20.89
CA ALA A 37 -14.78 -3.61 -20.87
C ALA A 37 -15.13 -2.17 -20.46
N GLY A 38 -14.29 -1.55 -19.63
CA GLY A 38 -14.36 -0.13 -19.25
C GLY A 38 -13.74 0.83 -20.27
N GLY A 39 -13.21 0.34 -21.39
CA GLY A 39 -12.60 1.16 -22.44
C GLY A 39 -11.15 1.55 -22.17
N ILE A 40 -10.49 0.89 -21.22
CA ILE A 40 -9.06 1.08 -20.93
C ILE A 40 -8.25 0.04 -21.69
N ASP A 41 -7.49 0.48 -22.67
CA ASP A 41 -6.58 -0.38 -23.43
C ASP A 41 -5.30 -0.63 -22.62
N VAL A 42 -5.00 -1.89 -22.35
CA VAL A 42 -3.80 -2.31 -21.62
C VAL A 42 -2.72 -2.88 -22.54
N GLU A 43 -3.02 -3.11 -23.82
CA GLU A 43 -2.09 -3.68 -24.78
C GLU A 43 -0.87 -2.75 -24.98
N GLY A 44 0.33 -3.30 -24.88
CA GLY A 44 1.57 -2.53 -24.99
C GLY A 44 1.91 -1.61 -23.83
N ASN A 45 1.02 -1.52 -22.81
CA ASN A 45 1.21 -0.68 -21.62
C ASN A 45 1.28 -1.47 -20.30
N LEU A 46 0.85 -2.72 -20.28
CA LEU A 46 0.86 -3.56 -19.09
C LEU A 46 1.83 -4.71 -19.23
N PHE A 47 2.74 -4.84 -18.26
CA PHE A 47 3.77 -5.88 -18.26
C PHE A 47 3.97 -6.51 -16.88
N ILE A 48 4.54 -7.71 -16.91
CA ILE A 48 5.00 -8.45 -15.73
C ILE A 48 6.49 -8.78 -15.95
N ALA A 49 7.33 -8.48 -14.98
CA ALA A 49 8.73 -8.87 -15.05
C ALA A 49 8.88 -10.40 -15.11
N THR A 50 9.75 -10.91 -15.98
CA THR A 50 9.97 -12.35 -16.19
C THR A 50 10.20 -13.11 -14.89
N ASN A 51 10.86 -12.47 -13.92
CA ASN A 51 11.24 -13.04 -12.62
C ASN A 51 10.23 -12.77 -11.49
N THR A 52 9.05 -12.21 -11.78
CA THR A 52 7.94 -12.09 -10.81
C THR A 52 7.38 -13.47 -10.45
N HIS A 53 6.96 -13.67 -9.20
CA HIS A 53 6.44 -14.96 -8.74
C HIS A 53 4.92 -15.05 -8.82
N ILE A 54 4.42 -16.27 -9.00
CA ILE A 54 3.00 -16.56 -9.20
C ILE A 54 2.38 -17.12 -7.92
N ILE A 55 1.19 -16.64 -7.60
CA ILE A 55 0.33 -17.22 -6.57
C ILE A 55 -0.39 -18.42 -7.18
N THR A 56 -0.15 -19.61 -6.63
CA THR A 56 -0.77 -20.84 -7.11
C THR A 56 -2.10 -21.13 -6.41
N PRO A 57 -2.95 -22.03 -6.94
CA PRO A 57 -4.15 -22.49 -6.24
C PRO A 57 -3.86 -23.11 -4.86
N GLU A 58 -2.69 -23.73 -4.67
CA GLU A 58 -2.22 -24.23 -3.38
C GLU A 58 -2.06 -23.09 -2.37
N HIS A 59 -1.41 -22.01 -2.78
CA HIS A 59 -1.21 -20.83 -1.93
C HIS A 59 -2.55 -20.22 -1.48
N LEU A 60 -3.54 -20.18 -2.37
CA LEU A 60 -4.88 -19.70 -2.05
C LEU A 60 -5.58 -20.61 -1.04
N ARG A 61 -5.51 -21.93 -1.21
CA ARG A 61 -6.10 -22.91 -0.27
C ARG A 61 -5.47 -22.81 1.11
N GLU A 62 -4.14 -22.76 1.18
CA GLU A 62 -3.42 -22.64 2.43
C GLU A 62 -3.77 -21.34 3.17
N ASP A 63 -3.83 -20.21 2.46
CA ASP A 63 -4.18 -18.92 3.06
C ASP A 63 -5.65 -18.87 3.54
N GLN A 64 -6.57 -19.61 2.86
CA GLN A 64 -7.95 -19.76 3.32
C GLN A 64 -8.06 -20.43 4.71
N GLU A 65 -7.18 -21.37 5.00
CA GLU A 65 -7.14 -22.12 6.26
C GLU A 65 -6.50 -21.33 7.42
N ASP A 66 -5.70 -20.29 7.14
CA ASP A 66 -5.09 -19.48 8.18
C ASP A 66 -6.16 -18.64 8.92
N THR A 67 -6.28 -18.87 10.22
CA THR A 67 -7.21 -18.15 11.09
C THR A 67 -6.50 -17.25 12.11
N LYS A 68 -5.16 -17.27 12.18
CA LYS A 68 -4.40 -16.63 13.25
C LYS A 68 -4.20 -15.13 13.04
N ILE A 69 -3.86 -14.74 11.82
CA ILE A 69 -3.47 -13.36 11.49
C ILE A 69 -4.65 -12.54 10.96
N GLY A 70 -5.64 -13.21 10.38
CA GLY A 70 -6.79 -12.55 9.76
C GLY A 70 -6.40 -11.91 8.42
N THR A 71 -5.70 -12.67 7.58
CA THR A 71 -5.23 -12.28 6.24
C THR A 71 -6.39 -11.90 5.31
N THR A 72 -6.06 -11.33 4.16
CA THR A 72 -7.03 -11.05 3.08
C THR A 72 -7.40 -12.28 2.24
N LYS A 73 -6.84 -13.47 2.58
CA LYS A 73 -7.11 -14.76 1.94
C LYS A 73 -6.74 -14.80 0.44
N ARG A 74 -5.67 -14.10 0.06
CA ARG A 74 -5.22 -13.96 -1.34
C ARG A 74 -3.97 -14.78 -1.68
N GLY A 75 -3.48 -15.60 -0.75
CA GLY A 75 -2.33 -16.49 -0.98
C GLY A 75 -0.97 -15.80 -0.95
N ASN A 76 -0.89 -14.55 -0.52
CA ASN A 76 0.36 -13.78 -0.52
C ASN A 76 1.42 -14.41 0.40
N GLY A 77 1.06 -14.74 1.64
CA GLY A 77 1.97 -15.33 2.62
C GLY A 77 2.63 -16.60 2.12
N PRO A 78 1.86 -17.63 1.74
CA PRO A 78 2.39 -18.86 1.17
C PRO A 78 3.25 -18.64 -0.08
N ALA A 79 2.83 -17.73 -0.99
CA ALA A 79 3.59 -17.43 -2.20
C ALA A 79 4.97 -16.80 -1.90
N TYR A 80 5.04 -15.85 -0.96
CA TYR A 80 6.33 -15.30 -0.52
C TYR A 80 7.20 -16.32 0.19
N ARG A 81 6.63 -17.17 1.05
CA ARG A 81 7.36 -18.29 1.67
C ARG A 81 8.01 -19.17 0.60
N ASP A 82 7.29 -19.53 -0.43
CA ASP A 82 7.80 -20.41 -1.49
C ASP A 82 8.80 -19.69 -2.41
N LYS A 83 8.61 -18.40 -2.65
CA LYS A 83 9.60 -17.55 -3.32
C LYS A 83 10.95 -17.59 -2.59
N TYR A 84 10.97 -17.29 -1.30
CA TYR A 84 12.21 -17.30 -0.50
C TYR A 84 12.69 -18.72 -0.20
N GLY A 85 11.79 -19.70 -0.17
CA GLY A 85 12.10 -21.14 -0.12
C GLY A 85 12.65 -21.70 -1.43
N ARG A 86 12.72 -20.90 -2.51
CA ARG A 86 13.22 -21.27 -3.84
C ARG A 86 12.40 -22.40 -4.49
N ARG A 87 11.10 -22.41 -4.24
CA ARG A 87 10.12 -23.38 -4.79
C ARG A 87 9.04 -22.68 -5.60
N GLY A 88 9.02 -21.34 -5.59
CA GLY A 88 8.00 -20.55 -6.29
C GLY A 88 8.13 -20.67 -7.82
N ILE A 89 7.01 -20.52 -8.49
CA ILE A 89 6.91 -20.47 -9.96
C ILE A 89 7.10 -19.02 -10.40
N ARG A 90 7.94 -18.80 -11.43
CA ARG A 90 8.16 -17.48 -12.02
C ARG A 90 7.28 -17.25 -13.24
N ALA A 91 6.99 -15.99 -13.53
CA ALA A 91 6.16 -15.58 -14.65
C ALA A 91 6.68 -16.10 -16.00
N GLU A 92 8.00 -16.14 -16.20
CA GLU A 92 8.65 -16.67 -17.40
C GLU A 92 8.30 -18.14 -17.71
N SER A 93 7.88 -18.90 -16.69
CA SER A 93 7.49 -20.31 -16.85
C SER A 93 6.01 -20.50 -17.19
N VAL A 94 5.24 -19.42 -17.31
CA VAL A 94 3.79 -19.46 -17.54
C VAL A 94 3.48 -19.03 -18.98
N PRO A 95 3.12 -19.97 -19.88
CA PRO A 95 2.89 -19.64 -21.31
C PRO A 95 1.81 -18.57 -21.54
N ALA A 96 0.77 -18.54 -20.73
CA ALA A 96 -0.31 -17.56 -20.84
C ALA A 96 0.14 -16.12 -20.60
N LEU A 97 1.27 -15.90 -19.92
CA LEU A 97 1.84 -14.59 -19.67
C LEU A 97 2.78 -14.10 -20.78
N ALA A 98 3.08 -14.91 -21.80
CA ALA A 98 4.04 -14.55 -22.84
C ALA A 98 3.82 -13.17 -23.46
N PRO A 99 2.59 -12.68 -23.74
CA PRO A 99 2.36 -11.34 -24.28
C PRO A 99 2.69 -10.20 -23.30
N TYR A 100 2.72 -10.49 -22.00
CA TYR A 100 2.90 -9.50 -20.94
C TYR A 100 4.31 -9.52 -20.34
N LEU A 101 5.18 -10.40 -20.78
CA LEU A 101 6.52 -10.54 -20.17
C LEU A 101 7.46 -9.43 -20.62
N ILE A 102 8.22 -8.88 -19.66
CA ILE A 102 9.28 -7.91 -19.92
C ILE A 102 10.55 -8.24 -19.12
N ASP A 103 11.71 -7.99 -19.72
CA ASP A 103 12.97 -7.95 -18.99
C ASP A 103 13.11 -6.59 -18.27
N ILE A 104 12.81 -6.58 -16.98
CA ILE A 104 12.81 -5.36 -16.18
C ILE A 104 14.22 -4.75 -16.06
N TYR A 105 15.28 -5.56 -16.08
CA TYR A 105 16.64 -5.04 -16.07
C TYR A 105 16.90 -4.22 -17.33
N HIS A 106 16.60 -4.77 -18.50
CA HIS A 106 16.77 -4.06 -19.76
C HIS A 106 15.90 -2.80 -19.81
N GLU A 107 14.64 -2.89 -19.38
CA GLU A 107 13.71 -1.77 -19.38
C GLU A 107 14.19 -0.59 -18.52
N LEU A 108 14.64 -0.86 -17.29
CA LEU A 108 15.05 0.17 -16.34
C LEU A 108 16.43 0.78 -16.66
N HIS A 109 17.32 0.02 -17.31
CA HIS A 109 18.72 0.44 -17.49
C HIS A 109 19.09 0.82 -18.91
N SER A 110 18.20 0.62 -19.90
CA SER A 110 18.43 1.04 -21.29
C SER A 110 18.06 2.49 -21.55
N ASN A 111 17.15 3.06 -20.77
CA ASN A 111 16.73 4.45 -20.89
C ASN A 111 17.10 5.24 -19.64
N LEU A 112 18.26 5.91 -19.67
CA LEU A 112 18.79 6.69 -18.56
C LEU A 112 17.95 7.91 -18.19
N ASN A 113 17.00 8.31 -19.04
CA ASN A 113 16.12 9.45 -18.81
C ASN A 113 14.69 9.01 -18.41
N ALA A 114 14.44 7.72 -18.19
CA ALA A 114 13.14 7.26 -17.77
C ALA A 114 12.82 7.77 -16.35
N GLU A 115 11.64 8.35 -16.19
CA GLU A 115 11.07 8.63 -14.87
C GLU A 115 10.22 7.43 -14.46
N VAL A 116 10.49 6.90 -13.27
CA VAL A 116 9.83 5.70 -12.74
C VAL A 116 9.13 6.05 -11.43
N LEU A 117 7.82 5.81 -11.36
CA LEU A 117 7.05 5.85 -10.13
C LEU A 117 6.89 4.43 -9.58
N CYS A 118 7.46 4.17 -8.40
CA CYS A 118 7.28 2.92 -7.70
C CYS A 118 6.10 3.03 -6.74
N GLU A 119 5.04 2.27 -7.00
CA GLU A 119 3.88 2.15 -6.11
C GLU A 119 4.11 1.00 -5.13
N GLY A 120 4.19 1.31 -3.83
CA GLY A 120 4.27 0.31 -2.76
C GLY A 120 2.90 -0.29 -2.44
N ALA A 121 2.90 -1.51 -1.93
CA ALA A 121 1.69 -2.17 -1.44
C ALA A 121 1.60 -2.12 0.09
N GLN A 122 0.37 -2.26 0.63
CA GLN A 122 0.03 -2.24 2.05
C GLN A 122 0.45 -0.92 2.73
N GLY A 123 1.27 -0.98 3.77
CA GLY A 123 1.75 0.21 4.48
C GLY A 123 2.78 -0.15 5.54
N PHE A 124 3.53 0.85 5.99
CA PHE A 124 4.67 0.69 6.91
C PHE A 124 4.34 -0.13 8.17
N GLY A 125 3.15 0.06 8.76
CA GLY A 125 2.72 -0.69 9.94
C GLY A 125 2.49 -2.19 9.69
N LEU A 126 2.45 -2.61 8.42
CA LEU A 126 2.31 -4.00 8.00
C LEU A 126 3.60 -4.60 7.43
N ASP A 127 4.71 -3.85 7.41
CA ASP A 127 6.01 -4.35 6.94
C ASP A 127 6.47 -5.54 7.78
N VAL A 128 7.03 -6.57 7.14
CA VAL A 128 7.42 -7.83 7.80
C VAL A 128 8.46 -7.64 8.89
N ASP A 129 9.34 -6.64 8.77
CA ASP A 129 10.42 -6.37 9.72
C ASP A 129 10.11 -5.19 10.67
N TRP A 130 9.40 -4.17 10.17
CA TRP A 130 9.19 -2.91 10.87
C TRP A 130 7.79 -2.72 11.42
N GLY A 131 6.83 -3.54 10.97
CA GLY A 131 5.44 -3.51 11.41
C GLY A 131 5.21 -4.16 12.77
N ASP A 132 3.95 -4.31 13.12
CA ASP A 132 3.51 -4.89 14.38
C ASP A 132 3.40 -6.42 14.31
N TYR A 133 4.52 -7.08 14.35
CA TYR A 133 4.62 -8.54 14.28
C TYR A 133 3.85 -9.23 15.42
N PRO A 134 3.07 -10.29 15.17
CA PRO A 134 2.91 -11.04 13.90
C PRO A 134 1.82 -10.50 12.96
N TYR A 135 1.17 -9.38 13.27
CA TYR A 135 0.07 -8.81 12.50
C TYR A 135 0.56 -7.98 11.32
N VAL A 136 1.42 -8.57 10.52
CA VAL A 136 2.11 -7.97 9.36
C VAL A 136 1.80 -8.75 8.08
N THR A 137 2.15 -8.17 6.92
CA THR A 137 2.20 -8.91 5.65
C THR A 137 3.51 -9.67 5.54
N SER A 138 3.63 -10.54 4.52
CA SER A 138 4.84 -11.34 4.28
C SER A 138 5.81 -10.67 3.31
N SER A 139 5.75 -9.35 3.19
CA SER A 139 6.57 -8.57 2.25
C SER A 139 7.04 -7.28 2.86
N HIS A 140 8.00 -6.62 2.18
CA HIS A 140 8.47 -5.30 2.57
C HIS A 140 7.53 -4.21 2.03
N CYS A 141 7.11 -3.33 2.94
CA CYS A 141 6.26 -2.17 2.64
C CYS A 141 7.04 -0.85 2.72
N THR A 142 8.36 -0.93 2.64
CA THR A 142 9.28 0.20 2.70
C THR A 142 9.84 0.54 1.31
N THR A 143 10.60 1.63 1.21
CA THR A 143 11.33 2.01 -0.02
C THR A 143 12.30 0.92 -0.50
N ALA A 144 12.65 -0.06 0.33
CA ALA A 144 13.37 -1.26 -0.08
C ALA A 144 12.64 -2.00 -1.22
N GLY A 145 11.31 -1.89 -1.32
CA GLY A 145 10.53 -2.42 -2.42
C GLY A 145 10.99 -1.91 -3.79
N ALA A 146 11.39 -0.65 -3.92
CA ALA A 146 11.95 -0.11 -5.16
C ALA A 146 13.27 -0.80 -5.53
N LEU A 147 14.15 -1.02 -4.54
CA LEU A 147 15.43 -1.69 -4.75
C LEU A 147 15.25 -3.16 -5.15
N LEU A 148 14.26 -3.84 -4.55
CA LEU A 148 13.91 -5.22 -4.92
C LEU A 148 13.42 -5.35 -6.37
N ASN A 149 12.92 -4.25 -6.94
CA ASN A 149 12.52 -4.17 -8.34
C ASN A 149 13.66 -3.74 -9.28
N GLY A 150 14.88 -3.60 -8.80
CA GLY A 150 16.06 -3.31 -9.60
C GLY A 150 16.38 -1.81 -9.74
N ILE A 151 15.70 -0.95 -8.99
CA ILE A 151 16.04 0.49 -8.94
C ILE A 151 17.31 0.69 -8.09
N PRO A 152 18.38 1.29 -8.61
CA PRO A 152 19.55 1.59 -7.82
C PRO A 152 19.23 2.61 -6.71
N PRO A 153 19.79 2.48 -5.48
CA PRO A 153 19.47 3.39 -4.39
C PRO A 153 19.76 4.86 -4.72
N GLN A 154 20.79 5.12 -5.51
CA GLN A 154 21.15 6.49 -5.94
C GLN A 154 20.15 7.12 -6.93
N SER A 155 19.28 6.31 -7.54
CA SER A 155 18.25 6.78 -8.47
C SER A 155 16.96 7.17 -7.76
N VAL A 156 16.77 6.80 -6.50
CA VAL A 156 15.63 7.22 -5.69
C VAL A 156 15.80 8.69 -5.33
N ARG A 157 14.98 9.55 -5.93
CA ARG A 157 15.07 11.01 -5.75
C ARG A 157 14.05 11.56 -4.77
N LYS A 158 12.82 11.03 -4.84
CA LYS A 158 11.70 11.42 -3.98
C LYS A 158 11.04 10.19 -3.38
N VAL A 159 10.62 10.33 -2.14
CA VAL A 159 9.86 9.31 -1.42
C VAL A 159 8.60 9.97 -0.87
N TYR A 160 7.47 9.66 -1.50
CA TYR A 160 6.17 10.13 -1.06
C TYR A 160 5.62 9.23 0.04
N GLY A 161 5.57 9.75 1.27
CA GLY A 161 4.82 9.11 2.34
C GLY A 161 3.34 9.49 2.22
N VAL A 162 2.44 8.51 2.18
CA VAL A 162 1.00 8.78 2.17
C VAL A 162 0.39 8.25 3.46
N ALA A 163 -0.27 9.11 4.20
CA ALA A 163 -0.96 8.79 5.44
C ALA A 163 -2.38 9.34 5.46
N LYS A 164 -3.28 8.72 6.21
CA LYS A 164 -4.59 9.28 6.50
C LYS A 164 -4.52 10.20 7.71
N ALA A 165 -5.43 11.15 7.80
CA ALA A 165 -5.63 12.00 8.99
C ALA A 165 -6.05 11.20 10.25
N TYR A 166 -6.32 9.91 10.10
CA TYR A 166 -6.60 8.90 11.12
C TYR A 166 -6.01 7.56 10.69
N GLU A 167 -5.94 6.59 11.56
CA GLU A 167 -5.46 5.25 11.20
C GLU A 167 -6.60 4.27 10.96
N THR A 168 -6.35 3.29 10.10
CA THR A 168 -7.26 2.18 9.86
C THR A 168 -6.51 0.85 9.87
N TYR A 169 -7.18 -0.19 10.36
CA TYR A 169 -6.64 -1.54 10.39
C TYR A 169 -7.70 -2.59 10.05
N VAL A 170 -7.29 -3.61 9.30
CA VAL A 170 -8.10 -4.80 9.02
C VAL A 170 -7.31 -6.03 9.43
N GLY A 171 -7.78 -6.76 10.43
CA GLY A 171 -7.12 -7.97 10.91
C GLY A 171 -7.69 -8.43 12.25
N ALA A 172 -7.04 -9.43 12.86
CA ALA A 172 -7.51 -10.05 14.10
C ALA A 172 -7.13 -9.27 15.37
N LYS A 173 -6.14 -8.37 15.28
CA LYS A 173 -5.72 -7.54 16.41
C LYS A 173 -6.81 -6.54 16.80
N LYS A 174 -7.03 -6.33 18.10
CA LYS A 174 -7.82 -5.19 18.58
C LYS A 174 -7.01 -3.91 18.36
N PHE A 175 -7.55 -3.01 17.56
CA PHE A 175 -6.90 -1.77 17.16
C PHE A 175 -7.75 -0.52 17.43
N GLU A 176 -9.06 -0.64 17.29
CA GLU A 176 -9.99 0.47 17.47
C GLU A 176 -9.99 0.98 18.91
N GLY A 177 -9.95 2.30 19.08
CA GLY A 177 -10.16 2.95 20.35
C GLY A 177 -11.62 2.85 20.82
N ASP A 178 -11.85 3.11 22.10
CA ASP A 178 -13.18 2.95 22.71
C ASP A 178 -14.12 4.18 22.48
N GLU A 179 -13.70 5.17 21.68
CA GLU A 179 -14.46 6.39 21.43
C GLU A 179 -15.51 6.22 20.33
N LYS A 180 -16.71 6.74 20.57
CA LYS A 180 -17.82 6.66 19.59
C LYS A 180 -17.53 7.35 18.25
N VAL A 181 -16.60 8.29 18.23
CA VAL A 181 -16.19 9.01 17.04
C VAL A 181 -15.61 8.09 15.95
N PHE A 182 -15.02 6.95 16.32
CA PHE A 182 -14.46 6.01 15.35
C PHE A 182 -15.51 5.35 14.45
N ALA A 183 -16.73 5.15 14.97
CA ALA A 183 -17.84 4.71 14.13
C ALA A 183 -18.23 5.79 13.10
N GLN A 184 -18.26 7.06 13.50
CA GLN A 184 -18.53 8.18 12.58
C GLN A 184 -17.42 8.32 11.51
N ILE A 185 -16.14 8.23 11.90
CA ILE A 185 -15.00 8.26 10.98
C ILE A 185 -15.11 7.13 9.96
N ARG A 186 -15.50 5.93 10.39
CA ARG A 186 -15.69 4.76 9.51
C ARG A 186 -16.78 5.02 8.48
N ASP A 187 -17.92 5.53 8.91
CA ASP A 187 -19.09 5.74 8.04
C ASP A 187 -18.83 6.88 7.05
N VAL A 188 -18.36 8.05 7.53
CA VAL A 188 -18.04 9.21 6.68
C VAL A 188 -16.88 8.92 5.74
N GLY A 189 -15.85 8.22 6.24
CA GLY A 189 -14.65 7.89 5.48
C GLY A 189 -14.84 6.72 4.52
N ASP A 190 -16.01 6.05 4.52
CA ASP A 190 -16.26 4.80 3.78
C ASP A 190 -15.16 3.75 4.05
N GLU A 191 -14.84 3.56 5.35
CA GLU A 191 -13.75 2.68 5.75
C GLU A 191 -14.21 1.21 5.82
N TYR A 192 -14.45 0.68 4.63
CA TYR A 192 -14.79 -0.73 4.39
C TYR A 192 -13.80 -1.35 3.41
N GLY A 193 -13.58 -2.65 3.51
CA GLY A 193 -12.70 -3.35 2.58
C GLY A 193 -13.29 -3.39 1.19
N ALA A 194 -12.58 -2.84 0.20
CA ALA A 194 -13.06 -2.77 -1.20
C ALA A 194 -13.47 -4.13 -1.77
N THR A 195 -12.86 -5.22 -1.31
CA THR A 195 -13.15 -6.58 -1.79
C THR A 195 -14.14 -7.34 -0.91
N THR A 196 -14.02 -7.18 0.40
CA THR A 196 -14.74 -8.01 1.38
C THR A 196 -15.89 -7.28 2.04
N GLY A 197 -16.02 -5.96 1.86
CA GLY A 197 -16.95 -5.12 2.60
C GLY A 197 -16.72 -5.10 4.11
N ARG A 198 -15.64 -5.73 4.60
CA ARG A 198 -15.35 -5.83 6.03
C ARG A 198 -15.06 -4.45 6.61
N PRO A 199 -15.74 -4.04 7.70
CA PRO A 199 -15.48 -2.76 8.34
C PRO A 199 -14.04 -2.71 8.86
N ARG A 200 -13.38 -1.58 8.63
CA ARG A 200 -12.05 -1.30 9.18
C ARG A 200 -12.18 -0.77 10.60
N GLN A 201 -11.28 -1.20 11.45
CA GLN A 201 -11.09 -0.59 12.77
C GLN A 201 -10.42 0.77 12.59
N CYS A 202 -10.93 1.81 13.26
CA CYS A 202 -10.39 3.17 13.19
C CYS A 202 -9.72 3.58 14.51
N ASN A 203 -8.72 4.45 14.42
CA ASN A 203 -8.06 5.05 15.59
C ASN A 203 -7.48 6.42 15.21
N TRP A 204 -7.08 7.21 16.21
CA TRP A 204 -6.37 8.46 15.97
C TRP A 204 -5.04 8.22 15.26
N MET A 205 -4.63 9.18 14.43
CA MET A 205 -3.32 9.18 13.77
C MET A 205 -2.20 8.96 14.81
N ASN A 206 -1.39 7.94 14.63
CA ASN A 206 -0.19 7.70 15.45
C ASN A 206 1.00 8.46 14.88
N ILE A 207 1.27 9.64 15.40
CA ILE A 207 2.32 10.52 14.88
C ILE A 207 3.72 9.94 15.09
N SER A 208 3.91 9.15 16.15
CA SER A 208 5.20 8.49 16.43
C SER A 208 5.49 7.38 15.43
N LEU A 209 4.49 6.56 15.10
CA LEU A 209 4.62 5.52 14.07
C LEU A 209 4.85 6.15 12.69
N MET A 210 4.12 7.22 12.38
CA MET A 210 4.30 7.96 11.14
C MET A 210 5.71 8.55 11.02
N LYS A 211 6.26 9.13 12.10
CA LYS A 211 7.65 9.64 12.14
C LYS A 211 8.66 8.52 11.97
N LYS A 212 8.45 7.38 12.64
CA LYS A 212 9.30 6.18 12.46
C LYS A 212 9.29 5.72 11.00
N GLY A 213 8.10 5.64 10.38
CA GLY A 213 7.95 5.29 8.97
C GLY A 213 8.64 6.30 8.05
N ALA A 214 8.46 7.60 8.28
CA ALA A 214 9.09 8.65 7.49
C ALA A 214 10.63 8.56 7.56
N ASN A 215 11.18 8.37 8.75
CA ASN A 215 12.64 8.27 8.95
C ASN A 215 13.23 7.03 8.27
N ILE A 216 12.61 5.85 8.43
CA ILE A 216 13.10 4.59 7.85
C ILE A 216 13.04 4.61 6.33
N ASN A 217 11.99 5.21 5.77
CA ASN A 217 11.80 5.30 4.33
C ASN A 217 12.55 6.47 3.67
N GLY A 218 13.06 7.41 4.44
CA GLY A 218 13.64 8.65 3.89
C GLY A 218 12.61 9.50 3.17
N VAL A 219 11.40 9.62 3.75
CA VAL A 219 10.29 10.38 3.16
C VAL A 219 10.72 11.83 2.94
N THR A 220 10.57 12.30 1.72
CA THR A 220 10.85 13.69 1.31
C THR A 220 9.58 14.54 1.29
N ASP A 221 8.46 13.94 0.90
CA ASP A 221 7.17 14.59 0.77
C ASP A 221 6.12 13.74 1.50
N LEU A 222 5.38 14.30 2.45
CA LEU A 222 4.34 13.62 3.23
C LEU A 222 2.96 14.15 2.84
N VAL A 223 2.14 13.29 2.26
CA VAL A 223 0.76 13.60 1.91
C VAL A 223 -0.18 13.04 2.98
N ILE A 224 -0.94 13.91 3.63
CA ILE A 224 -1.95 13.51 4.60
C ILE A 224 -3.33 13.67 3.96
N ASN A 225 -3.98 12.57 3.67
CA ASN A 225 -5.29 12.53 3.05
C ASN A 225 -6.43 12.34 4.09
N LYS A 226 -7.68 12.35 3.62
CA LYS A 226 -8.89 12.20 4.47
C LYS A 226 -9.08 13.34 5.50
N VAL A 227 -8.53 14.53 5.22
CA VAL A 227 -8.76 15.72 6.05
C VAL A 227 -10.23 16.16 5.96
N ASP A 228 -10.87 15.99 4.82
CA ASP A 228 -12.30 16.18 4.58
C ASP A 228 -13.17 15.36 5.56
N VAL A 229 -12.83 14.09 5.76
CA VAL A 229 -13.54 13.22 6.73
C VAL A 229 -13.43 13.77 8.15
N MET A 230 -12.23 14.16 8.56
CA MET A 230 -12.02 14.72 9.91
C MET A 230 -12.73 16.05 10.09
N ARG A 231 -12.85 16.83 9.03
CA ARG A 231 -13.60 18.10 9.03
C ARG A 231 -15.09 17.85 9.20
N GLU A 232 -15.66 16.86 8.50
CA GLU A 232 -17.07 16.50 8.61
C GLU A 232 -17.41 15.97 10.02
N VAL A 233 -16.54 15.14 10.57
CA VAL A 233 -16.69 14.60 11.94
C VAL A 233 -16.37 15.66 13.01
N ASN A 234 -15.73 16.77 12.61
CA ASN A 234 -15.29 17.86 13.49
C ASN A 234 -14.50 17.40 14.72
N SER A 235 -13.52 16.52 14.49
CA SER A 235 -12.70 15.93 15.55
C SER A 235 -11.24 15.86 15.14
N TRP A 236 -10.37 16.52 15.90
CA TRP A 236 -8.95 16.65 15.59
C TRP A 236 -8.10 16.14 16.73
N ALA A 237 -7.47 15.00 16.55
CA ALA A 237 -6.60 14.40 17.56
C ALA A 237 -5.46 13.61 16.92
N ILE A 238 -4.39 13.45 17.69
CA ILE A 238 -3.26 12.58 17.41
C ILE A 238 -2.94 11.74 18.64
N ARG A 239 -2.43 10.55 18.46
CA ARG A 239 -1.90 9.71 19.53
C ARG A 239 -0.40 9.50 19.38
N TYR A 240 0.27 9.20 20.48
CA TYR A 240 1.70 8.95 20.54
C TYR A 240 1.96 7.49 20.93
N GLY A 241 2.60 6.73 20.03
CA GLY A 241 2.86 5.32 20.28
C GLY A 241 1.60 4.48 20.39
N ASP A 242 1.73 3.33 21.04
CA ASP A 242 0.64 2.36 21.20
C ASP A 242 -0.17 2.57 22.51
N ASP A 243 0.28 3.49 23.35
CA ASP A 243 -0.44 3.88 24.57
C ASP A 243 -1.62 4.78 24.22
N SER A 244 -2.83 4.25 24.36
CA SER A 244 -4.07 4.97 24.11
C SER A 244 -4.32 6.14 25.06
N SER A 245 -3.55 6.28 26.15
CA SER A 245 -3.66 7.40 27.11
C SER A 245 -2.97 8.68 26.62
N MET A 246 -2.01 8.56 25.70
CA MET A 246 -1.26 9.70 25.18
C MET A 246 -1.89 10.28 23.90
N ILE A 247 -2.93 11.08 24.08
CA ILE A 247 -3.68 11.73 23.01
C ILE A 247 -3.63 13.26 23.18
N SER A 248 -3.20 13.98 22.13
CA SER A 248 -3.38 15.43 22.02
C SER A 248 -4.62 15.72 21.19
N ARG A 249 -5.47 16.64 21.69
CA ARG A 249 -6.69 17.07 21.01
C ARG A 249 -6.57 18.54 20.63
N PHE A 250 -7.13 18.87 19.48
CA PHE A 250 -7.14 20.22 18.93
C PHE A 250 -8.59 20.65 18.73
N THR A 251 -8.87 21.92 18.97
CA THR A 251 -10.22 22.50 18.81
C THR A 251 -10.47 23.00 17.39
N ILE A 252 -9.41 23.31 16.66
CA ILE A 252 -9.48 23.78 15.27
C ILE A 252 -8.52 23.02 14.37
N GLU A 253 -8.93 22.88 13.13
CA GLU A 253 -8.17 22.17 12.07
C GLU A 253 -6.77 22.76 11.88
N GLN A 254 -6.65 24.08 11.90
CA GLN A 254 -5.38 24.75 11.63
C GLN A 254 -4.33 24.43 12.68
N ASP A 255 -4.68 24.41 13.97
CA ASP A 255 -3.74 24.07 15.04
C ASP A 255 -3.24 22.62 14.90
N TRP A 256 -4.11 21.70 14.46
CA TRP A 256 -3.76 20.30 14.18
C TRP A 256 -2.79 20.21 12.99
N LYS A 257 -3.05 20.96 11.91
CA LYS A 257 -2.16 21.02 10.73
C LYS A 257 -0.80 21.61 11.10
N ASP A 258 -0.79 22.75 11.81
CA ASP A 258 0.43 23.46 12.22
C ASP A 258 1.30 22.56 13.12
N TYR A 259 0.66 21.79 14.01
CA TYR A 259 1.37 20.84 14.88
C TYR A 259 2.05 19.74 14.06
N ILE A 260 1.37 19.17 13.06
CA ILE A 260 1.93 18.14 12.20
C ILE A 260 3.09 18.70 11.38
N GLN A 261 2.93 19.87 10.78
CA GLN A 261 4.01 20.54 10.04
C GLN A 261 5.23 20.82 10.93
N PHE A 262 5.02 21.27 12.14
CA PHE A 262 6.10 21.46 13.11
C PHE A 262 6.80 20.14 13.46
N TYR A 263 6.03 19.05 13.64
CA TYR A 263 6.58 17.73 13.96
C TYR A 263 7.39 17.12 12.82
N PHE A 264 7.03 17.45 11.58
CA PHE A 264 7.69 17.02 10.35
C PHE A 264 8.44 18.15 9.63
N LYS A 265 9.03 19.08 10.37
CA LYS A 265 9.65 20.32 9.85
C LYS A 265 10.72 20.09 8.75
N ASP A 266 11.29 18.88 8.65
CA ASP A 266 12.33 18.51 7.67
C ASP A 266 11.75 17.77 6.45
N VAL A 267 10.42 17.72 6.32
CA VAL A 267 9.68 17.03 5.26
C VAL A 267 8.62 17.98 4.70
N ASP A 268 8.43 17.99 3.39
CA ASP A 268 7.34 18.75 2.78
C ASP A 268 6.00 18.09 3.10
N VAL A 269 5.14 18.77 3.88
CA VAL A 269 3.84 18.23 4.30
C VAL A 269 2.72 18.89 3.52
N VAL A 270 1.93 18.06 2.84
CA VAL A 270 0.75 18.46 2.06
C VAL A 270 -0.50 17.79 2.64
N PHE A 271 -1.59 18.54 2.76
CA PHE A 271 -2.88 18.03 3.21
C PHE A 271 -3.83 17.93 2.02
N SER A 272 -4.29 16.71 1.73
CA SER A 272 -5.33 16.48 0.72
C SER A 272 -6.70 16.65 1.35
N GLU A 273 -7.47 17.57 0.81
CA GLU A 273 -8.75 18.01 1.34
C GLU A 273 -9.97 17.47 0.59
N SER A 274 -9.73 16.65 -0.43
CA SER A 274 -10.77 15.92 -1.17
C SER A 274 -10.14 14.76 -1.93
N PRO A 275 -10.95 13.78 -2.38
CA PRO A 275 -10.44 12.67 -3.22
C PRO A 275 -9.80 13.13 -4.55
N GLU A 276 -10.11 14.32 -5.00
CA GLU A 276 -9.70 14.87 -6.31
C GLU A 276 -8.54 15.87 -6.23
N ARG A 277 -8.09 16.22 -5.02
CA ARG A 277 -7.07 17.26 -4.81
C ARG A 277 -6.02 16.84 -3.78
N ILE A 278 -4.79 16.95 -4.22
CA ILE A 278 -3.60 16.94 -3.36
C ILE A 278 -3.13 18.37 -3.16
#